data_d30f9e3af37e119b62819af77c4ffeae
#
_entry.id   d30f9e3af37e119b62819af77c4ffeae
#
_cell.length_a   1.000
_cell.length_b   1.000
_cell.length_c   1.000
_cell.angle_alpha   90.00
_cell.angle_beta   90.00
_cell.angle_gamma   90.00
#
_symmetry.space_group_name_H-M   'P 1'
#
loop_
_entity.id
_entity.type
_entity.pdbx_description
1 polymer ?
#
loop_
_entity_poly.entity_id
_entity_poly.type
_entity_poly.pdbx_seq_one_letter_code
_entity_poly.pdbx_strand_id
1 'polypeptide(L)' 'VNPMSFMRKGLRVQGIYVSHRDMFEDMNRAIAQHELRPVIDRTFAMEDARDAFHYMATGHHFGKIVIAL' A
#
# COMPACT_ATOMS: atom_id res chain seq x y z
N VAL A 1 -9.32 -9.51 18.28
CA VAL A 1 -8.00 -10.09 18.52
C VAL A 1 -7.94 -10.54 19.97
N ASN A 2 -7.50 -11.77 20.19
CA ASN A 2 -7.40 -12.35 21.53
C ASN A 2 -6.01 -12.11 22.12
N PRO A 3 -5.87 -11.30 23.18
CA PRO A 3 -4.55 -11.02 23.79
C PRO A 3 -3.83 -12.28 24.27
N MET A 4 -4.58 -13.30 24.68
CA MET A 4 -3.99 -14.56 25.12
C MET A 4 -3.21 -15.27 24.03
N SER A 5 -3.67 -15.17 22.78
CA SER A 5 -2.96 -15.76 21.64
C SER A 5 -1.59 -15.14 21.45
N PHE A 6 -1.48 -13.82 21.61
CA PHE A 6 -0.20 -13.13 21.51
C PHE A 6 0.76 -13.56 22.61
N MET A 7 0.26 -13.65 23.81
CA MET A 7 1.08 -14.04 24.97
C MET A 7 1.61 -15.46 24.83
N ARG A 8 0.76 -16.41 24.44
CA ARG A 8 1.13 -17.81 24.30
C ARG A 8 2.18 -18.04 23.22
N LYS A 9 2.09 -17.28 22.10
CA LYS A 9 3.01 -17.45 20.97
C LYS A 9 4.23 -16.54 21.05
N GLY A 10 4.31 -15.70 22.08
CA GLY A 10 5.41 -14.75 22.21
C GLY A 10 5.44 -13.73 21.06
N LEU A 11 4.28 -13.37 20.55
CA LEU A 11 4.18 -12.43 19.42
C LEU A 11 4.43 -11.00 19.86
N ARG A 12 4.95 -10.21 18.94
CA ARG A 12 5.15 -8.78 19.13
C ARG A 12 4.28 -8.05 18.11
N VAL A 13 3.41 -7.18 18.61
CA VAL A 13 2.51 -6.37 17.76
C VAL A 13 2.85 -4.91 17.92
N GLN A 14 3.10 -4.22 16.81
CA GLN A 14 3.44 -2.81 16.83
C GLN A 14 2.60 -2.05 15.82
N GLY A 15 1.97 -0.95 16.27
CA GLY A 15 1.27 -0.05 15.38
C GLY A 15 2.25 0.77 14.56
N ILE A 16 1.92 0.95 13.29
CA ILE A 16 2.74 1.75 12.38
C ILE A 16 1.87 2.84 11.79
N TYR A 17 2.33 4.08 11.92
CA TYR A 17 1.62 5.22 11.35
C TYR A 17 2.11 5.50 9.94
N VAL A 18 1.17 5.95 9.10
CA VAL A 18 1.57 6.48 7.80
C VAL A 18 2.32 7.78 8.01
N SER A 19 3.15 8.12 7.07
CA SER A 19 4.07 9.24 7.21
C SER A 19 3.49 10.54 6.64
N HIS A 20 4.30 11.58 6.63
CA HIS A 20 3.91 12.89 6.13
C HIS A 20 4.52 13.12 4.73
N ARG A 21 4.21 14.28 4.14
CA ARG A 21 4.57 14.61 2.77
C ARG A 21 6.08 14.59 2.52
N ASP A 22 6.87 15.12 3.46
CA ASP A 22 8.32 15.19 3.27
C ASP A 22 8.94 13.80 3.13
N MET A 23 8.49 12.85 3.92
CA MET A 23 8.96 11.46 3.83
C MET A 23 8.51 10.80 2.52
N PHE A 24 7.30 11.15 2.05
CA PHE A 24 6.82 10.67 0.77
C PHE A 24 7.70 11.17 -0.37
N GLU A 25 8.06 12.45 -0.35
CA GLU A 25 8.96 13.04 -1.35
C GLU A 25 10.35 12.41 -1.30
N ASP A 26 10.87 12.15 -0.10
CA ASP A 26 12.15 11.47 0.07
C ASP A 26 12.11 10.06 -0.51
N MET A 27 11.03 9.34 -0.28
CA MET A 27 10.83 8.01 -0.82
C MET A 27 10.83 8.05 -2.36
N ASN A 28 10.13 9.04 -2.94
CA ASN A 28 10.07 9.18 -4.40
C ASN A 28 11.45 9.46 -4.99
N ARG A 29 12.27 10.28 -4.32
CA ARG A 29 13.65 10.51 -4.77
C ARG A 29 14.48 9.23 -4.75
N ALA A 30 14.33 8.43 -3.69
CA ALA A 30 15.03 7.16 -3.59
C ALA A 30 14.60 6.17 -4.68
N ILE A 31 13.30 6.10 -4.95
CA ILE A 31 12.75 5.26 -6.01
C ILE A 31 13.34 5.66 -7.37
N ALA A 32 13.36 6.96 -7.66
CA ALA A 32 13.89 7.45 -8.92
C ALA A 32 15.39 7.19 -9.05
N GLN A 33 16.14 7.43 -7.97
CA GLN A 33 17.58 7.27 -7.99
C GLN A 33 18.03 5.83 -8.21
N HIS A 34 17.31 4.88 -7.63
CA HIS A 34 17.63 3.46 -7.71
C HIS A 34 16.83 2.70 -8.74
N GLU A 35 16.01 3.41 -9.51
CA GLU A 35 15.15 2.82 -10.56
C GLU A 35 14.29 1.68 -10.02
N LEU A 36 13.79 1.85 -8.81
CA LEU A 36 12.89 0.87 -8.22
C LEU A 36 11.54 0.89 -8.95
N ARG A 37 11.00 -0.29 -9.20
CA ARG A 37 9.71 -0.42 -9.88
C ARG A 37 8.73 -1.18 -9.01
N PRO A 38 7.76 -0.48 -8.38
CA PRO A 38 6.72 -1.17 -7.62
C PRO A 38 5.93 -2.11 -8.52
N VAL A 39 5.45 -3.19 -7.92
CA VAL A 39 4.56 -4.09 -8.65
C VAL A 39 3.21 -3.40 -8.79
N ILE A 40 2.78 -3.21 -10.04
CA ILE A 40 1.47 -2.62 -10.35
C ILE A 40 0.56 -3.72 -10.88
N ASP A 41 -0.54 -3.98 -10.16
CA ASP A 41 -1.50 -4.98 -10.56
C ASP A 41 -2.30 -4.50 -11.75
N ARG A 42 -2.85 -3.28 -11.65
CA ARG A 42 -3.74 -2.75 -12.68
C ARG A 42 -3.75 -1.23 -12.65
N THR A 43 -3.83 -0.62 -13.82
CA THR A 43 -3.96 0.82 -13.97
C THR A 43 -5.36 1.13 -14.52
N PHE A 44 -6.04 2.08 -13.88
CA PHE A 44 -7.35 2.56 -14.30
C PHE A 44 -7.24 4.00 -14.79
N ALA A 45 -8.05 4.36 -15.79
CA ALA A 45 -8.19 5.75 -16.18
C ALA A 45 -8.94 6.53 -15.08
N MET A 46 -8.79 7.85 -15.06
CA MET A 46 -9.42 8.68 -14.04
C MET A 46 -10.94 8.56 -14.04
N GLU A 47 -11.57 8.47 -15.21
CA GLU A 47 -13.01 8.27 -15.32
C GLU A 47 -13.48 6.93 -14.77
N ASP A 48 -12.58 5.98 -14.60
CA ASP A 48 -12.87 4.66 -14.04
C ASP A 48 -12.44 4.53 -12.59
N ALA A 49 -12.17 5.65 -11.91
CA ALA A 49 -11.69 5.63 -10.52
C ALA A 49 -12.63 4.86 -9.59
N ARG A 50 -13.93 4.94 -9.82
CA ARG A 50 -14.90 4.19 -9.02
C ARG A 50 -14.68 2.69 -9.11
N ASP A 51 -14.40 2.20 -10.32
CA ASP A 51 -14.12 0.78 -10.52
C ASP A 51 -12.81 0.38 -9.86
N ALA A 52 -11.82 1.28 -9.84
CA ALA A 52 -10.56 1.04 -9.16
C ALA A 52 -10.77 0.82 -7.66
N PHE A 53 -11.58 1.66 -7.01
CA PHE A 53 -11.88 1.49 -5.60
C PHE A 53 -12.68 0.21 -5.33
N HIS A 54 -13.61 -0.14 -6.20
CA HIS A 54 -14.34 -1.40 -6.07
C HIS A 54 -13.40 -2.59 -6.19
N TYR A 55 -12.48 -2.55 -7.13
CA TYR A 55 -11.49 -3.61 -7.29
C TYR A 55 -10.59 -3.74 -6.06
N MET A 56 -10.15 -2.61 -5.52
CA MET A 56 -9.34 -2.63 -4.29
C MET A 56 -10.11 -3.26 -3.12
N ALA A 57 -11.40 -2.99 -3.03
CA ALA A 57 -12.24 -3.52 -1.96
C ALA A 57 -12.36 -5.05 -2.00
N THR A 58 -12.19 -5.67 -3.17
CA THR A 58 -12.25 -7.13 -3.28
C THR A 58 -11.04 -7.82 -2.62
N GLY A 59 -9.94 -7.09 -2.47
CA GLY A 59 -8.72 -7.66 -1.89
C GLY A 59 -7.99 -8.66 -2.78
N HIS A 60 -8.38 -8.79 -4.04
CA HIS A 60 -7.78 -9.78 -4.95
C HIS A 60 -6.55 -9.24 -5.69
N HIS A 61 -6.21 -7.97 -5.50
CA HIS A 61 -5.06 -7.37 -6.17
C HIS A 61 -3.73 -7.80 -5.56
N PHE A 62 -2.69 -7.84 -6.38
CA PHE A 62 -1.33 -8.07 -5.94
C PHE A 62 -0.48 -6.85 -6.28
N GLY A 63 0.05 -6.18 -5.25
CA GLY A 63 0.80 -4.94 -5.44
C GLY A 63 -0.11 -3.72 -5.41
N LYS A 64 0.15 -2.78 -6.28
CA LYS A 64 -0.51 -1.48 -6.27
C LYS A 64 -1.53 -1.34 -7.39
N ILE A 65 -2.61 -0.63 -7.08
CA ILE A 65 -3.61 -0.21 -8.04
C ILE A 65 -3.37 1.27 -8.32
N VAL A 66 -3.27 1.64 -9.59
CA VAL A 66 -2.92 2.99 -10.01
C VAL A 66 -4.08 3.63 -10.77
N ILE A 67 -4.32 4.90 -10.51
CA ILE A 67 -5.26 5.71 -11.29
C ILE A 67 -4.43 6.71 -12.08
N ALA A 68 -4.49 6.61 -13.41
CA ALA A 68 -3.77 7.50 -14.30
C ALA A 68 -4.62 8.72 -14.62
N LEU A 69 -4.03 9.90 -14.47
CA LEU A 69 -4.70 11.17 -14.75
C LEU A 69 -4.73 11.49 -16.25
#